data_fd217d6de6a16772f0c7476c4b87ed9f
#
_entry.id   fd217d6de6a16772f0c7476c4b87ed9f
#
_cell.length_a   1.000
_cell.length_b   1.000
_cell.length_c   1.000
_cell.angle_alpha   90.00
_cell.angle_beta   90.00
_cell.angle_gamma   90.00
#
_symmetry.space_group_name_H-M   'P 1'
#
loop_
_entity.id
_entity.type
_entity.pdbx_description
1 polymer ?
#
loop_
_entity_poly.entity_id
_entity_poly.type
_entity_poly.pdbx_seq_one_letter_code
_entity_poly.pdbx_strand_id
1 'polypeptide(L)'
;MKKTFIFLTMLLIWIETSFAQTNPAITAWIQNHDGTTGRHYVANNPTPIDDGILANVQSVDYSDNWVYVSATGIPSYITGPFLDNNPSLATDQQAIYKISLNPTQNTGTATNTTGGNIGVFVNGVSLFDYRDGVRWDNNYNRLCGGPGNPSCSGGPQANRDWNRDAIPAEMGGFDCNKAHPAMGNYHHHQNPSAFDLDLLVVSDVCDTYPADGLYVIDVNEHSPLIGFTYDGFPIYGAYAYKNTDGTGGITRMKSSYSLRNITTRVNGPYVGQVFTIQNGPNAGNQQVMDLGYFREDYEYIDNSEPDYLDEHNGRFAVTPDYPEGVYAYYATVDENHNSAYPYVVGPTFYGNVTGADVNTINENTTNYNSNLSVNEHPENILDLKIYPNPNQDFVAIQSNLLDKKLQLQLVNELGQVVLESEILSGSTLNILETHTLYNGIYFLKVSYEKQQKSYKIIINK
;
A
#
# COMPACT_ATOMS: atom_id res chain seq x y z
N MET A 1 69.44 -39.06 -7.27
CA MET A 1 68.23 -38.71 -6.51
C MET A 1 67.57 -37.53 -7.21
N LYS A 2 66.51 -37.78 -8.00
CA LYS A 2 65.73 -36.74 -8.67
C LYS A 2 64.54 -36.40 -7.77
N LYS A 3 64.47 -35.16 -7.32
CA LYS A 3 63.31 -34.67 -6.56
C LYS A 3 62.23 -34.17 -7.56
N THR A 4 61.16 -34.90 -7.64
CA THR A 4 59.98 -34.50 -8.41
C THR A 4 59.14 -33.50 -7.55
N PHE A 5 59.03 -32.26 -8.02
CA PHE A 5 58.09 -31.25 -7.44
C PHE A 5 56.73 -31.46 -8.08
N ILE A 6 55.74 -31.82 -7.28
CA ILE A 6 54.32 -31.85 -7.68
C ILE A 6 53.77 -30.46 -7.42
N PHE A 7 53.43 -29.72 -8.49
CA PHE A 7 52.66 -28.49 -8.43
C PHE A 7 51.19 -28.85 -8.30
N LEU A 8 50.61 -28.60 -7.11
CA LEU A 8 49.21 -28.72 -6.87
C LEU A 8 48.53 -27.38 -7.29
N THR A 9 47.97 -27.34 -8.49
CA THR A 9 47.15 -26.22 -8.96
C THR A 9 45.81 -26.27 -8.24
N MET A 10 45.62 -25.37 -7.27
CA MET A 10 44.33 -25.16 -6.59
C MET A 10 43.41 -24.42 -7.56
N LEU A 11 42.45 -25.14 -8.14
CA LEU A 11 41.37 -24.55 -8.96
C LEU A 11 40.41 -23.83 -8.02
N LEU A 12 40.52 -22.52 -7.93
CA LEU A 12 39.51 -21.68 -7.28
C LEU A 12 38.25 -21.68 -8.18
N ILE A 13 37.28 -22.52 -7.84
CA ILE A 13 35.93 -22.42 -8.41
C ILE A 13 35.30 -21.20 -7.77
N TRP A 14 35.19 -20.12 -8.51
CA TRP A 14 34.28 -19.03 -8.18
C TRP A 14 32.87 -19.56 -8.34
N ILE A 15 32.22 -19.84 -7.22
CA ILE A 15 30.78 -20.03 -7.18
C ILE A 15 30.19 -18.62 -7.26
N GLU A 16 29.80 -18.19 -8.45
CA GLU A 16 28.89 -17.06 -8.56
C GLU A 16 27.60 -17.51 -7.94
N THR A 17 27.37 -17.09 -6.69
CA THR A 17 26.02 -17.15 -6.09
C THR A 17 25.18 -16.14 -6.86
N SER A 18 24.37 -16.63 -7.78
CA SER A 18 23.26 -15.86 -8.34
C SER A 18 22.35 -15.50 -7.17
N PHE A 19 22.50 -14.30 -6.61
CA PHE A 19 21.51 -13.75 -5.73
C PHE A 19 20.26 -13.51 -6.58
N ALA A 20 19.17 -14.21 -6.27
CA ALA A 20 17.86 -13.83 -6.79
C ALA A 20 17.65 -12.32 -6.54
N GLN A 21 17.05 -11.62 -7.49
CA GLN A 21 16.76 -10.20 -7.33
C GLN A 21 15.90 -9.99 -6.07
N THR A 22 16.49 -9.32 -5.07
CA THR A 22 15.87 -9.12 -3.76
C THR A 22 15.47 -7.66 -3.50
N ASN A 23 15.77 -6.75 -4.46
CA ASN A 23 15.43 -5.33 -4.28
C ASN A 23 13.90 -5.15 -4.24
N PRO A 24 13.32 -4.69 -3.11
CA PRO A 24 11.87 -4.53 -2.97
C PRO A 24 11.26 -3.60 -4.03
N ALA A 25 12.01 -2.62 -4.52
CA ALA A 25 11.54 -1.75 -5.60
C ALA A 25 11.30 -2.50 -6.93
N ILE A 26 11.81 -3.73 -7.08
CA ILE A 26 11.54 -4.61 -8.23
C ILE A 26 10.49 -5.66 -7.85
N THR A 27 10.53 -6.18 -6.63
CA THR A 27 9.82 -7.42 -6.27
C THR A 27 8.48 -7.22 -5.57
N ALA A 28 8.19 -6.01 -5.03
CA ALA A 28 7.01 -5.76 -4.20
C ALA A 28 5.70 -5.58 -4.99
N TRP A 29 5.73 -5.54 -6.31
CA TRP A 29 4.58 -5.21 -7.14
C TRP A 29 3.58 -6.36 -7.23
N ILE A 30 2.29 -6.03 -7.10
CA ILE A 30 1.17 -6.97 -7.27
C ILE A 30 0.93 -7.13 -8.77
N GLN A 31 1.63 -8.10 -9.38
CA GLN A 31 1.48 -8.40 -10.80
C GLN A 31 0.21 -9.22 -11.07
N ASN A 32 -0.49 -8.87 -12.14
CA ASN A 32 -1.66 -9.61 -12.60
C ASN A 32 -1.21 -10.81 -13.44
N HIS A 33 -1.28 -12.00 -12.86
CA HIS A 33 -0.91 -13.26 -13.52
C HIS A 33 -2.10 -14.16 -13.81
N ASP A 34 -3.25 -13.91 -13.19
CA ASP A 34 -4.44 -14.75 -13.25
C ASP A 34 -5.56 -14.18 -14.12
N GLY A 35 -5.35 -12.98 -14.68
CA GLY A 35 -6.35 -12.29 -15.51
C GLY A 35 -7.47 -11.62 -14.71
N THR A 36 -7.26 -11.39 -13.40
CA THR A 36 -8.22 -10.65 -12.56
C THR A 36 -8.52 -9.28 -13.18
N THR A 37 -9.80 -8.96 -13.34
CA THR A 37 -10.28 -7.68 -13.85
C THR A 37 -10.73 -6.75 -12.71
N GLY A 38 -10.69 -5.46 -12.96
CA GLY A 38 -11.28 -4.45 -12.09
C GLY A 38 -12.78 -4.62 -11.98
N ARG A 39 -13.33 -4.12 -10.87
CA ARG A 39 -14.77 -4.13 -10.61
C ARG A 39 -15.16 -2.81 -9.93
N HIS A 40 -16.39 -2.36 -10.21
CA HIS A 40 -16.89 -1.16 -9.57
C HIS A 40 -18.35 -1.30 -9.13
N TYR A 41 -18.71 -0.53 -8.11
CA TYR A 41 -20.10 -0.29 -7.73
C TYR A 41 -20.66 0.93 -8.46
N VAL A 42 -21.96 0.90 -8.74
CA VAL A 42 -22.73 2.08 -9.14
C VAL A 42 -23.75 2.42 -8.07
N ALA A 43 -24.07 3.70 -7.93
CA ALA A 43 -25.07 4.15 -6.95
C ALA A 43 -26.39 3.37 -7.10
N ASN A 44 -26.95 2.94 -5.98
CA ASN A 44 -28.16 2.11 -5.87
C ASN A 44 -28.03 0.67 -6.40
N ASN A 45 -26.82 0.20 -6.66
CA ASN A 45 -26.58 -1.21 -7.01
C ASN A 45 -25.40 -1.76 -6.17
N PRO A 46 -25.67 -2.56 -5.12
CA PRO A 46 -24.62 -3.17 -4.30
C PRO A 46 -23.95 -4.40 -4.93
N THR A 47 -24.34 -4.76 -6.17
CA THR A 47 -23.66 -5.84 -6.92
C THR A 47 -22.57 -5.24 -7.77
N PRO A 48 -21.29 -5.63 -7.58
CA PRO A 48 -20.20 -5.11 -8.38
C PRO A 48 -20.35 -5.46 -9.87
N ILE A 49 -19.93 -4.54 -10.71
CA ILE A 49 -19.88 -4.68 -12.17
C ILE A 49 -18.42 -4.91 -12.57
N ASP A 50 -18.17 -5.88 -13.43
CA ASP A 50 -16.86 -6.13 -14.03
C ASP A 50 -16.51 -5.03 -15.03
N ASP A 51 -15.32 -4.46 -14.93
CA ASP A 51 -14.82 -3.41 -15.84
C ASP A 51 -14.33 -4.00 -17.18
N GLY A 52 -14.00 -5.29 -17.21
CA GLY A 52 -13.37 -5.94 -18.36
C GLY A 52 -11.94 -5.44 -18.62
N ILE A 53 -11.34 -4.73 -17.67
CA ILE A 53 -9.98 -4.19 -17.72
C ILE A 53 -9.13 -4.93 -16.70
N LEU A 54 -7.94 -5.40 -17.08
CA LEU A 54 -7.03 -6.09 -16.17
C LEU A 54 -6.66 -5.17 -14.99
N ALA A 55 -6.74 -5.70 -13.78
CA ALA A 55 -6.38 -4.97 -12.57
C ALA A 55 -4.87 -5.04 -12.29
N ASN A 56 -4.39 -4.15 -11.42
CA ASN A 56 -3.05 -4.15 -10.86
C ASN A 56 -1.92 -3.89 -11.90
N VAL A 57 -0.71 -4.35 -11.56
CA VAL A 57 0.48 -4.20 -12.38
C VAL A 57 0.50 -5.24 -13.51
N GLN A 58 0.78 -4.81 -14.72
CA GLN A 58 0.80 -5.66 -15.91
C GLN A 58 2.21 -6.18 -16.24
N SER A 59 3.23 -5.34 -16.03
CA SER A 59 4.63 -5.76 -16.14
C SER A 59 5.54 -4.94 -15.25
N VAL A 60 6.65 -5.54 -14.86
CA VAL A 60 7.76 -4.89 -14.16
C VAL A 60 9.01 -5.12 -14.97
N ASP A 61 9.62 -4.04 -15.45
CA ASP A 61 10.85 -4.06 -16.21
C ASP A 61 11.92 -3.24 -15.48
N TYR A 62 13.17 -3.71 -15.42
CA TYR A 62 14.20 -3.01 -14.67
C TYR A 62 15.54 -2.97 -15.40
N SER A 63 16.31 -1.94 -15.12
CA SER A 63 17.71 -1.77 -15.51
C SER A 63 18.59 -1.69 -14.25
N ASP A 64 19.85 -1.33 -14.40
CA ASP A 64 20.76 -1.13 -13.26
C ASP A 64 20.31 0.01 -12.32
N ASN A 65 19.57 1.00 -12.84
CA ASN A 65 19.22 2.21 -12.09
C ASN A 65 17.72 2.43 -11.90
N TRP A 66 16.89 1.75 -12.67
CA TRP A 66 15.47 2.06 -12.75
C TRP A 66 14.60 0.81 -12.71
N VAL A 67 13.45 0.93 -12.10
CA VAL A 67 12.33 0.03 -12.33
C VAL A 67 11.23 0.79 -13.06
N TYR A 68 10.60 0.11 -14.03
CA TYR A 68 9.47 0.58 -14.82
C TYR A 68 8.28 -0.32 -14.53
N VAL A 69 7.21 0.26 -14.04
CA VAL A 69 6.01 -0.46 -13.62
C VAL A 69 4.88 -0.09 -14.55
N SER A 70 4.49 -1.01 -15.41
CA SER A 70 3.36 -0.83 -16.31
C SER A 70 2.08 -1.28 -15.62
N ALA A 71 1.10 -0.40 -15.51
CA ALA A 71 -0.15 -0.66 -14.80
C ALA A 71 -1.34 0.00 -15.49
N THR A 72 -2.52 -0.56 -15.27
CA THR A 72 -3.78 0.02 -15.74
C THR A 72 -4.25 1.18 -14.84
N GLY A 73 -3.76 1.26 -13.61
CA GLY A 73 -4.27 2.17 -12.58
C GLY A 73 -5.58 1.69 -11.95
N ILE A 74 -6.02 0.47 -12.27
CA ILE A 74 -7.24 -0.14 -11.73
C ILE A 74 -6.85 -1.18 -10.68
N PRO A 75 -7.36 -1.09 -9.44
CA PRO A 75 -7.07 -2.08 -8.40
C PRO A 75 -7.89 -3.36 -8.57
N SER A 76 -7.49 -4.44 -7.89
CA SER A 76 -8.27 -5.68 -7.80
C SER A 76 -9.42 -5.61 -6.77
N TYR A 77 -9.36 -4.69 -5.81
CA TYR A 77 -10.49 -4.40 -4.93
C TYR A 77 -11.58 -3.61 -5.67
N ILE A 78 -12.80 -3.61 -5.14
CA ILE A 78 -13.95 -2.99 -5.82
C ILE A 78 -13.92 -1.49 -5.59
N THR A 79 -14.00 -0.69 -6.66
CA THR A 79 -14.02 0.78 -6.64
C THR A 79 -15.44 1.34 -6.63
N GLY A 80 -15.58 2.62 -6.31
CA GLY A 80 -16.87 3.32 -6.32
C GLY A 80 -17.87 2.84 -5.25
N PRO A 81 -19.12 3.31 -5.28
CA PRO A 81 -19.58 4.40 -6.12
C PRO A 81 -19.04 5.76 -5.66
N PHE A 82 -18.88 6.70 -6.60
CA PHE A 82 -18.46 8.07 -6.31
C PHE A 82 -19.71 8.94 -6.18
N LEU A 83 -20.02 9.39 -4.94
CA LEU A 83 -21.33 9.97 -4.60
C LEU A 83 -21.39 11.50 -4.73
N ASP A 84 -20.31 12.14 -5.16
CA ASP A 84 -20.24 13.60 -5.39
C ASP A 84 -20.76 14.04 -6.78
N ASN A 85 -21.48 13.16 -7.48
CA ASN A 85 -21.88 13.29 -8.88
C ASN A 85 -20.71 13.34 -9.88
N ASN A 86 -19.53 12.87 -9.52
CA ASN A 86 -18.44 12.68 -10.48
C ASN A 86 -18.87 11.58 -11.48
N PRO A 87 -18.99 11.91 -12.79
CA PRO A 87 -19.39 10.93 -13.79
C PRO A 87 -18.27 9.99 -14.20
N SER A 88 -17.04 10.23 -13.73
CA SER A 88 -15.87 9.47 -14.12
C SER A 88 -15.85 8.13 -13.43
N LEU A 89 -15.67 7.06 -14.20
CA LEU A 89 -15.24 5.74 -13.70
C LEU A 89 -13.73 5.61 -13.85
N ALA A 90 -13.14 4.69 -13.12
CA ALA A 90 -11.76 4.30 -13.35
C ALA A 90 -11.61 3.73 -14.77
N THR A 91 -10.56 4.11 -15.47
CA THR A 91 -10.27 3.64 -16.83
C THR A 91 -8.80 3.23 -16.92
N ASP A 92 -8.48 2.37 -17.88
CA ASP A 92 -7.09 1.98 -18.16
C ASP A 92 -6.24 3.22 -18.49
N GLN A 93 -5.26 3.49 -17.65
CA GLN A 93 -4.34 4.62 -17.81
C GLN A 93 -3.15 4.29 -18.71
N GLN A 94 -2.88 3.00 -18.96
CA GLN A 94 -1.69 2.54 -19.67
C GLN A 94 -0.41 3.18 -19.10
N ALA A 95 -0.39 3.35 -17.80
CA ALA A 95 0.67 4.08 -17.10
C ALA A 95 1.97 3.29 -17.06
N ILE A 96 3.09 3.98 -17.18
CA ILE A 96 4.43 3.44 -16.92
C ILE A 96 5.09 4.33 -15.88
N TYR A 97 5.19 3.83 -14.65
CA TYR A 97 5.85 4.53 -13.56
C TYR A 97 7.33 4.19 -13.56
N LYS A 98 8.18 5.21 -13.63
CA LYS A 98 9.64 5.09 -13.55
C LYS A 98 10.11 5.44 -12.15
N ILE A 99 10.72 4.50 -11.43
CA ILE A 99 11.18 4.66 -10.04
C ILE A 99 12.68 4.35 -9.97
N SER A 100 13.43 5.15 -9.20
CA SER A 100 14.87 4.94 -9.00
C SER A 100 15.14 3.72 -8.13
N LEU A 101 16.08 2.87 -8.55
CA LEU A 101 16.61 1.78 -7.72
C LEU A 101 17.71 2.25 -6.75
N ASN A 102 18.21 3.48 -6.95
CA ASN A 102 19.28 4.08 -6.16
C ASN A 102 18.84 5.46 -5.64
N PRO A 103 17.80 5.54 -4.79
CA PRO A 103 17.34 6.82 -4.27
C PRO A 103 18.41 7.49 -3.41
N THR A 104 18.48 8.82 -3.47
CA THR A 104 19.46 9.60 -2.72
C THR A 104 18.78 10.76 -2.00
N GLN A 105 19.25 11.05 -0.78
CA GLN A 105 18.77 12.20 -0.02
C GLN A 105 19.03 13.51 -0.79
N ASN A 106 18.07 14.40 -0.79
CA ASN A 106 18.25 15.77 -1.25
C ASN A 106 18.90 16.62 -0.14
N THR A 107 20.18 16.94 -0.32
CA THR A 107 20.93 17.78 0.62
C THR A 107 20.93 19.27 0.24
N GLY A 108 20.22 19.62 -0.84
CA GLY A 108 20.06 20.99 -1.31
C GLY A 108 18.76 21.64 -0.82
N THR A 109 18.18 22.47 -1.68
CA THR A 109 16.84 23.03 -1.41
C THR A 109 15.79 21.91 -1.52
N ALA A 110 14.94 21.78 -0.51
CA ALA A 110 13.89 20.78 -0.48
C ALA A 110 12.96 20.92 -1.70
N THR A 111 12.66 19.80 -2.34
CA THR A 111 11.74 19.75 -3.49
C THR A 111 10.31 19.63 -2.99
N ASN A 112 9.48 20.62 -3.26
CA ASN A 112 8.06 20.55 -2.92
C ASN A 112 7.37 19.41 -3.69
N THR A 113 6.42 18.74 -3.04
CA THR A 113 5.44 17.96 -3.78
C THR A 113 4.62 18.88 -4.67
N THR A 114 4.19 18.38 -5.83
CA THR A 114 3.43 19.16 -6.81
C THR A 114 2.11 18.46 -7.08
N GLY A 115 1.04 19.18 -7.37
CA GLY A 115 -0.26 18.57 -7.67
C GLY A 115 -0.19 17.47 -8.74
N GLY A 116 -0.98 16.42 -8.60
CA GLY A 116 -0.98 15.22 -9.43
C GLY A 116 -0.13 14.08 -8.85
N ASN A 117 0.34 13.17 -9.69
CA ASN A 117 1.11 12.00 -9.28
C ASN A 117 2.42 12.38 -8.57
N ILE A 118 2.65 11.80 -7.40
CA ILE A 118 3.88 11.91 -6.62
C ILE A 118 4.49 10.55 -6.28
N GLY A 119 3.82 9.47 -6.65
CA GLY A 119 4.23 8.09 -6.40
C GLY A 119 3.20 7.10 -6.89
N VAL A 120 3.43 5.84 -6.61
CA VAL A 120 2.57 4.73 -7.03
C VAL A 120 2.52 3.66 -5.96
N PHE A 121 1.32 3.12 -5.70
CA PHE A 121 1.12 1.99 -4.80
C PHE A 121 1.48 0.66 -5.49
N VAL A 122 1.77 -0.37 -4.70
CA VAL A 122 2.25 -1.67 -5.22
C VAL A 122 1.26 -2.37 -6.15
N ASN A 123 -0.02 -1.98 -6.14
CA ASN A 123 -1.05 -2.43 -7.07
C ASN A 123 -1.15 -1.58 -8.35
N GLY A 124 -0.24 -0.64 -8.57
CA GLY A 124 -0.23 0.23 -9.75
C GLY A 124 -1.21 1.40 -9.69
N VAL A 125 -1.88 1.63 -8.56
CA VAL A 125 -2.75 2.80 -8.38
C VAL A 125 -1.90 4.02 -8.01
N SER A 126 -2.21 5.17 -8.58
CA SER A 126 -1.49 6.43 -8.37
C SER A 126 -1.63 6.95 -6.93
N LEU A 127 -0.53 7.47 -6.38
CA LEU A 127 -0.53 8.36 -5.22
C LEU A 127 -0.48 9.80 -5.71
N PHE A 128 -1.56 10.55 -5.51
CA PHE A 128 -1.60 11.98 -5.80
C PHE A 128 -1.17 12.81 -4.59
N ASP A 129 -0.59 13.96 -4.87
CA ASP A 129 -0.43 15.02 -3.87
C ASP A 129 -1.79 15.38 -3.26
N TYR A 130 -1.83 15.63 -1.97
CA TYR A 130 -3.07 15.97 -1.26
C TYR A 130 -3.61 17.37 -1.59
N ARG A 131 -2.95 18.16 -2.43
CA ARG A 131 -3.52 19.40 -3.00
C ARG A 131 -4.33 19.05 -4.26
N ASP A 132 -5.54 19.50 -4.29
CA ASP A 132 -6.46 19.26 -5.40
C ASP A 132 -6.36 20.29 -6.55
N GLY A 133 -5.38 21.18 -6.50
CA GLY A 133 -5.19 22.26 -7.48
C GLY A 133 -6.05 23.50 -7.22
N VAL A 134 -6.91 23.50 -6.22
CA VAL A 134 -7.69 24.68 -5.80
C VAL A 134 -6.92 25.50 -4.78
N ARG A 135 -6.99 26.81 -4.88
CA ARG A 135 -6.26 27.75 -4.04
C ARG A 135 -7.11 28.95 -3.72
N TRP A 136 -6.71 29.73 -2.68
CA TRP A 136 -7.34 31.00 -2.37
C TRP A 136 -6.73 32.12 -3.20
N ASP A 137 -7.55 32.84 -3.94
CA ASP A 137 -7.15 34.06 -4.66
C ASP A 137 -7.52 35.31 -3.83
N ASN A 138 -6.54 35.83 -3.11
CA ASN A 138 -6.72 36.99 -2.26
C ASN A 138 -7.00 38.29 -3.04
N ASN A 139 -6.68 38.35 -4.34
CA ASN A 139 -7.03 39.50 -5.16
C ASN A 139 -8.53 39.61 -5.45
N TYR A 140 -9.23 38.47 -5.46
CA TYR A 140 -10.66 38.40 -5.73
C TYR A 140 -11.48 37.80 -4.59
N ASN A 141 -10.85 37.49 -3.44
CA ASN A 141 -11.49 36.91 -2.26
C ASN A 141 -12.33 35.67 -2.60
N ARG A 142 -11.75 34.72 -3.33
CA ARG A 142 -12.44 33.51 -3.80
C ARG A 142 -11.50 32.33 -3.98
N LEU A 143 -12.05 31.13 -4.05
CA LEU A 143 -11.33 29.96 -4.53
C LEU A 143 -11.06 30.09 -6.03
N CYS A 144 -9.92 29.57 -6.50
CA CYS A 144 -9.51 29.58 -7.89
C CYS A 144 -8.72 28.31 -8.23
N GLY A 145 -8.63 27.98 -9.52
CA GLY A 145 -7.97 26.76 -9.99
C GLY A 145 -8.79 25.50 -9.73
N GLY A 146 -8.33 24.39 -10.27
CA GLY A 146 -9.05 23.12 -10.21
C GLY A 146 -10.35 23.12 -11.03
N PRO A 147 -11.01 21.97 -11.13
CA PRO A 147 -12.30 21.86 -11.81
C PRO A 147 -13.38 22.72 -11.14
N GLY A 148 -14.21 23.36 -11.94
CA GLY A 148 -15.36 24.12 -11.45
C GLY A 148 -15.07 25.50 -10.84
N ASN A 149 -13.81 25.89 -10.65
CA ASN A 149 -13.42 27.20 -10.14
C ASN A 149 -12.89 28.13 -11.24
N PRO A 150 -12.97 29.47 -11.07
CA PRO A 150 -12.32 30.40 -11.97
C PRO A 150 -10.80 30.23 -11.99
N SER A 151 -10.17 30.64 -13.07
CA SER A 151 -8.69 30.69 -13.12
C SER A 151 -8.17 31.66 -12.04
N CYS A 152 -7.03 31.31 -11.45
CA CYS A 152 -6.36 32.18 -10.48
C CYS A 152 -5.81 33.45 -11.16
N SER A 153 -5.86 34.57 -10.47
CA SER A 153 -5.18 35.79 -10.93
C SER A 153 -3.67 35.52 -11.03
N GLY A 154 -3.06 35.97 -12.13
CA GLY A 154 -1.66 35.66 -12.43
C GLY A 154 -1.46 34.30 -13.15
N GLY A 155 -2.54 33.58 -13.45
CA GLY A 155 -2.50 32.36 -14.26
C GLY A 155 -2.31 31.07 -13.45
N PRO A 156 -2.25 29.91 -14.15
CA PRO A 156 -2.20 28.58 -13.49
C PRO A 156 -0.98 28.35 -12.60
N GLN A 157 0.14 29.04 -12.90
CA GLN A 157 1.40 28.92 -12.15
C GLN A 157 1.55 29.99 -11.06
N ALA A 158 0.51 30.81 -10.82
CA ALA A 158 0.56 31.82 -9.79
C ALA A 158 0.75 31.17 -8.41
N ASN A 159 1.80 31.56 -7.69
CA ASN A 159 1.98 31.13 -6.30
C ASN A 159 0.88 31.73 -5.43
N ARG A 160 0.32 30.92 -4.55
CA ARG A 160 -0.73 31.28 -3.60
C ARG A 160 -0.36 30.76 -2.22
N ASP A 161 -0.63 31.56 -1.21
CA ASP A 161 -0.30 31.23 0.17
C ASP A 161 -1.15 30.09 0.75
N TRP A 162 -2.36 29.86 0.20
CA TRP A 162 -3.33 28.90 0.73
C TRP A 162 -3.79 27.94 -0.37
N ASN A 163 -3.40 26.67 -0.24
CA ASN A 163 -3.76 25.58 -1.14
C ASN A 163 -4.76 24.65 -0.45
N ARG A 164 -5.88 24.35 -1.12
CA ARG A 164 -6.91 23.50 -0.56
C ARG A 164 -6.39 22.07 -0.40
N ASP A 165 -6.74 21.47 0.74
CA ASP A 165 -6.50 20.06 1.02
C ASP A 165 -7.61 19.22 0.40
N ALA A 166 -7.24 18.23 -0.41
CA ALA A 166 -8.19 17.32 -1.06
C ALA A 166 -9.00 16.50 -0.06
N ILE A 167 -8.37 16.06 1.04
CA ILE A 167 -9.03 15.14 1.97
C ILE A 167 -10.31 15.72 2.55
N PRO A 168 -10.32 16.88 3.24
CA PRO A 168 -11.58 17.48 3.73
C PRO A 168 -12.47 18.00 2.60
N ALA A 169 -11.91 18.38 1.45
CA ALA A 169 -12.68 19.00 0.37
C ALA A 169 -13.41 17.99 -0.52
N GLU A 170 -12.86 16.80 -0.69
CA GLU A 170 -13.32 15.77 -1.61
C GLU A 170 -13.87 14.52 -0.88
N MET A 171 -13.92 14.56 0.46
CA MET A 171 -14.37 13.44 1.31
C MET A 171 -15.68 12.80 0.83
N GLY A 172 -16.65 13.61 0.43
CA GLY A 172 -17.93 13.10 -0.07
C GLY A 172 -17.86 12.41 -1.44
N GLY A 173 -16.75 12.54 -2.15
CA GLY A 173 -16.51 11.91 -3.46
C GLY A 173 -15.70 10.63 -3.40
N PHE A 174 -15.06 10.34 -2.29
CA PHE A 174 -14.30 9.10 -2.14
C PHE A 174 -15.22 7.88 -2.00
N ASP A 175 -14.81 6.78 -2.61
CA ASP A 175 -15.39 5.47 -2.35
C ASP A 175 -14.93 4.90 -0.99
N CYS A 176 -15.37 3.68 -0.65
CA CYS A 176 -14.99 3.05 0.62
C CYS A 176 -13.48 2.80 0.74
N ASN A 177 -12.74 2.78 -0.34
CA ASN A 177 -11.27 2.68 -0.32
C ASN A 177 -10.57 4.03 -0.13
N LYS A 178 -11.26 5.12 0.11
CA LYS A 178 -10.71 6.49 0.26
C LYS A 178 -10.03 7.01 -1.00
N ALA A 179 -10.60 6.72 -2.16
CA ALA A 179 -10.07 7.13 -3.46
C ALA A 179 -11.20 7.51 -4.42
N HIS A 180 -10.83 8.16 -5.51
CA HIS A 180 -11.75 8.55 -6.57
C HIS A 180 -11.01 8.73 -7.90
N PRO A 181 -11.71 8.78 -9.06
CA PRO A 181 -11.09 9.03 -10.34
C PRO A 181 -11.05 10.52 -10.70
N ALA A 182 -9.91 11.00 -11.20
CA ALA A 182 -9.81 12.26 -11.93
C ALA A 182 -9.58 11.96 -13.41
N MET A 183 -10.55 12.30 -14.28
CA MET A 183 -10.50 11.97 -15.70
C MET A 183 -10.18 10.49 -15.99
N GLY A 184 -10.71 9.59 -15.16
CA GLY A 184 -10.49 8.15 -15.28
C GLY A 184 -9.27 7.62 -14.52
N ASN A 185 -8.36 8.47 -14.06
CA ASN A 185 -7.24 8.03 -13.22
C ASN A 185 -7.71 7.87 -11.76
N TYR A 186 -7.92 6.63 -11.32
CA TYR A 186 -8.27 6.30 -9.95
C TYR A 186 -7.03 6.45 -9.06
N HIS A 187 -7.14 7.21 -7.97
CA HIS A 187 -5.99 7.56 -7.15
C HIS A 187 -6.38 7.79 -5.68
N HIS A 188 -5.39 7.67 -4.80
CA HIS A 188 -5.49 8.05 -3.41
C HIS A 188 -4.68 9.31 -3.13
N HIS A 189 -5.14 10.12 -2.16
CA HIS A 189 -4.40 11.23 -1.56
C HIS A 189 -3.91 10.89 -0.15
N GLN A 190 -4.29 9.73 0.38
CA GLN A 190 -4.17 9.36 1.79
C GLN A 190 -3.91 7.86 1.95
N ASN A 191 -3.90 7.40 3.19
CA ASN A 191 -3.77 6.00 3.54
C ASN A 191 -4.78 5.12 2.75
N PRO A 192 -4.32 4.14 1.94
CA PRO A 192 -5.17 3.35 1.06
C PRO A 192 -5.85 2.14 1.76
N SER A 193 -6.17 2.26 3.05
CA SER A 193 -7.06 1.31 3.74
C SER A 193 -8.53 1.71 3.54
N ALA A 194 -9.47 0.79 3.79
CA ALA A 194 -10.89 1.12 3.67
C ALA A 194 -11.38 2.03 4.81
N PHE A 195 -12.47 2.78 4.59
CA PHE A 195 -13.07 3.67 5.61
C PHE A 195 -13.66 2.93 6.81
N ASP A 196 -14.09 1.69 6.67
CA ASP A 196 -14.61 0.89 7.77
C ASP A 196 -13.57 0.57 8.85
N LEU A 197 -12.28 0.84 8.57
CA LEU A 197 -11.20 0.76 9.54
C LEU A 197 -11.02 2.06 10.34
N ASP A 198 -11.62 3.17 9.90
CA ASP A 198 -11.56 4.45 10.58
C ASP A 198 -12.63 4.48 11.69
N LEU A 199 -12.29 4.98 12.88
CA LEU A 199 -13.19 4.91 14.03
C LEU A 199 -14.09 6.13 14.20
N LEU A 200 -13.72 7.28 13.61
CA LEU A 200 -14.48 8.52 13.72
C LEU A 200 -14.97 9.03 12.36
N VAL A 201 -14.13 8.99 11.35
CA VAL A 201 -14.48 9.44 10.00
C VAL A 201 -14.83 8.23 9.16
N VAL A 202 -16.00 7.67 9.41
CA VAL A 202 -16.55 6.60 8.58
C VAL A 202 -17.39 7.20 7.45
N SER A 203 -17.46 6.49 6.35
CA SER A 203 -18.31 6.85 5.23
C SER A 203 -19.52 5.91 5.19
N ASP A 204 -20.73 6.45 5.21
CA ASP A 204 -21.97 5.67 5.06
C ASP A 204 -22.01 4.83 3.76
N VAL A 205 -21.12 5.15 2.82
CA VAL A 205 -20.98 4.37 1.58
C VAL A 205 -20.55 2.93 1.87
N CYS A 206 -19.74 2.71 2.90
CA CYS A 206 -19.22 1.38 3.26
C CYS A 206 -20.30 0.43 3.80
N ASP A 207 -21.38 0.93 4.37
CA ASP A 207 -22.50 0.12 4.84
C ASP A 207 -23.18 -0.64 3.69
N THR A 208 -23.16 -0.06 2.49
CA THR A 208 -23.81 -0.61 1.30
C THR A 208 -22.81 -1.14 0.27
N TYR A 209 -21.61 -0.57 0.23
CA TYR A 209 -20.58 -0.82 -0.80
C TYR A 209 -19.24 -1.13 -0.14
N PRO A 210 -19.14 -2.27 0.57
CA PRO A 210 -17.91 -2.62 1.29
C PRO A 210 -16.73 -2.81 0.33
N ALA A 211 -15.54 -2.43 0.79
CA ALA A 211 -14.30 -2.62 0.06
C ALA A 211 -13.15 -2.94 1.02
N ASP A 212 -12.11 -3.59 0.50
CA ASP A 212 -11.00 -4.11 1.33
C ASP A 212 -9.85 -3.09 1.48
N GLY A 213 -9.74 -2.11 0.56
CA GLY A 213 -8.54 -1.26 0.46
C GLY A 213 -7.31 -2.03 -0.04
N LEU A 214 -6.17 -1.37 -0.04
CA LEU A 214 -4.90 -1.99 -0.43
C LEU A 214 -4.34 -2.91 0.66
N TYR A 215 -4.56 -2.55 1.92
CA TYR A 215 -4.11 -3.33 3.07
C TYR A 215 -5.01 -3.08 4.29
N VAL A 216 -4.98 -4.03 5.22
CA VAL A 216 -5.68 -3.92 6.51
C VAL A 216 -4.69 -3.42 7.56
N ILE A 217 -5.10 -2.47 8.40
CA ILE A 217 -4.30 -1.98 9.50
C ILE A 217 -4.29 -3.05 10.61
N ASP A 218 -3.10 -3.61 10.91
CA ASP A 218 -2.87 -4.43 12.09
C ASP A 218 -1.95 -3.68 13.06
N VAL A 219 -2.44 -3.41 14.26
CA VAL A 219 -1.72 -2.66 15.29
C VAL A 219 -0.56 -3.45 15.93
N ASN A 220 -0.50 -4.76 15.69
CA ASN A 220 0.47 -5.68 16.28
C ASN A 220 1.60 -6.05 15.30
N GLU A 221 1.46 -5.71 14.02
CA GLU A 221 2.43 -6.05 12.99
C GLU A 221 2.98 -4.79 12.30
N HIS A 222 4.21 -4.88 11.81
CA HIS A 222 4.74 -3.84 10.92
C HIS A 222 3.89 -3.81 9.67
N SER A 223 3.31 -2.66 9.33
CA SER A 223 2.52 -2.50 8.12
C SER A 223 3.34 -2.89 6.88
N PRO A 224 2.70 -3.41 5.84
CA PRO A 224 3.40 -3.81 4.62
C PRO A 224 3.98 -2.60 3.89
N LEU A 225 4.94 -2.87 3.00
CA LEU A 225 5.36 -1.96 1.95
C LEU A 225 4.18 -1.80 0.98
N ILE A 226 3.69 -0.56 0.83
CA ILE A 226 2.48 -0.27 0.05
C ILE A 226 2.74 0.54 -1.22
N GLY A 227 3.95 1.07 -1.43
CA GLY A 227 4.26 1.85 -2.63
C GLY A 227 5.65 2.45 -2.64
N PHE A 228 5.89 3.28 -3.67
CA PHE A 228 7.11 4.07 -3.85
C PHE A 228 6.78 5.47 -4.35
N THR A 229 7.55 6.43 -3.88
CA THR A 229 7.48 7.82 -4.32
C THR A 229 8.40 8.09 -5.51
N TYR A 230 8.24 9.22 -6.21
CA TYR A 230 9.08 9.58 -7.36
C TYR A 230 10.51 9.98 -6.99
N ASP A 231 10.84 10.15 -5.73
CA ASP A 231 12.22 10.22 -5.26
C ASP A 231 12.83 8.84 -5.00
N GLY A 232 12.07 7.75 -5.21
CA GLY A 232 12.50 6.35 -5.16
C GLY A 232 12.41 5.69 -3.79
N PHE A 233 12.01 6.42 -2.74
CA PHE A 233 11.89 5.85 -1.41
C PHE A 233 10.57 5.09 -1.19
N PRO A 234 10.60 4.01 -0.38
CA PRO A 234 9.43 3.20 -0.11
C PRO A 234 8.40 3.91 0.77
N ILE A 235 7.15 3.50 0.62
CA ILE A 235 6.02 3.90 1.45
C ILE A 235 5.52 2.68 2.22
N TYR A 236 5.38 2.81 3.53
CA TYR A 236 4.76 1.81 4.39
C TYR A 236 3.40 2.28 4.91
N GLY A 237 2.58 1.35 5.36
CA GLY A 237 1.37 1.68 6.10
C GLY A 237 1.66 2.32 7.47
N ALA A 238 0.63 2.45 8.31
CA ALA A 238 0.65 3.33 9.47
C ALA A 238 1.43 2.81 10.69
N TYR A 239 1.74 1.52 10.78
CA TYR A 239 2.39 0.90 11.94
C TYR A 239 3.78 0.36 11.59
N ALA A 240 4.76 0.60 12.45
CA ALA A 240 6.14 0.18 12.24
C ALA A 240 6.85 -0.14 13.56
N TYR A 241 8.09 -0.62 13.50
CA TYR A 241 8.91 -0.78 14.70
C TYR A 241 9.05 0.59 15.41
N LYS A 242 8.91 0.60 16.74
CA LYS A 242 9.01 1.84 17.51
C LYS A 242 10.36 2.52 17.31
N ASN A 243 11.45 1.77 17.49
CA ASN A 243 12.79 2.27 17.32
C ASN A 243 13.28 2.09 15.89
N THR A 244 14.17 2.96 15.45
CA THR A 244 14.74 2.95 14.09
C THR A 244 15.64 1.75 13.80
N ASP A 245 16.11 1.06 14.83
CA ASP A 245 16.92 -0.17 14.74
C ASP A 245 16.10 -1.48 14.66
N GLY A 246 14.79 -1.38 14.50
CA GLY A 246 13.89 -2.55 14.43
C GLY A 246 13.46 -3.11 15.80
N THR A 247 13.81 -2.46 16.89
CA THR A 247 13.46 -2.87 18.25
C THR A 247 12.27 -2.08 18.83
N GLY A 248 11.85 -2.40 20.05
CA GLY A 248 10.83 -1.65 20.80
C GLY A 248 9.38 -2.01 20.49
N GLY A 249 9.17 -3.10 19.72
CA GLY A 249 7.82 -3.55 19.33
C GLY A 249 7.20 -2.69 18.22
N ILE A 250 5.92 -2.92 17.93
CA ILE A 250 5.18 -2.20 16.91
C ILE A 250 4.42 -1.03 17.53
N THR A 251 4.41 0.09 16.82
CA THR A 251 3.65 1.29 17.20
C THR A 251 3.17 2.06 15.97
N ARG A 252 2.15 2.87 16.17
CA ARG A 252 1.66 3.79 15.14
C ARG A 252 2.70 4.89 14.89
N MET A 253 3.04 5.11 13.62
CA MET A 253 3.86 6.25 13.22
C MET A 253 3.03 7.52 13.25
N LYS A 254 3.58 8.56 13.88
CA LYS A 254 2.88 9.80 14.16
C LYS A 254 3.42 10.93 13.30
N SER A 255 2.52 11.68 12.69
CA SER A 255 2.88 12.93 12.05
C SER A 255 3.38 13.96 13.08
N SER A 256 4.40 14.71 12.71
CA SER A 256 4.87 15.88 13.46
C SER A 256 4.20 17.18 13.02
N TYR A 257 3.15 17.08 12.21
CA TYR A 257 2.34 18.24 11.84
C TYR A 257 1.15 18.40 12.77
N SER A 258 0.85 19.63 13.13
CA SER A 258 -0.29 20.01 13.96
C SER A 258 -1.01 21.21 13.37
N LEU A 259 -2.31 21.31 13.61
CA LEU A 259 -3.06 22.50 13.24
C LEU A 259 -2.51 23.73 13.97
N ARG A 260 -2.30 24.82 13.25
CA ARG A 260 -1.92 26.11 13.82
C ARG A 260 -3.01 26.62 14.73
N ASN A 261 -2.64 27.33 15.76
CA ASN A 261 -3.58 28.02 16.62
C ASN A 261 -3.86 29.44 16.09
N ILE A 262 -4.63 29.52 14.99
CA ILE A 262 -4.98 30.78 14.31
C ILE A 262 -6.50 30.87 14.08
N THR A 263 -6.99 32.09 14.07
CA THR A 263 -8.38 32.42 13.68
C THR A 263 -8.47 33.17 12.36
N THR A 264 -7.31 33.65 11.88
CA THR A 264 -7.19 34.38 10.61
C THR A 264 -5.99 33.87 9.83
N ARG A 265 -6.11 33.79 8.53
CA ARG A 265 -5.04 33.43 7.60
C ARG A 265 -4.52 34.70 6.94
N VAL A 266 -3.24 34.93 7.02
CA VAL A 266 -2.60 36.08 6.32
C VAL A 266 -2.80 35.89 4.81
N ASN A 267 -3.34 36.88 4.13
CA ASN A 267 -3.72 36.82 2.71
C ASN A 267 -4.69 35.67 2.36
N GLY A 268 -5.44 35.20 3.34
CA GLY A 268 -6.38 34.08 3.18
C GLY A 268 -7.76 34.37 3.75
N PRO A 269 -8.69 33.42 3.62
CA PRO A 269 -10.00 33.54 4.25
C PRO A 269 -9.86 33.38 5.77
N TYR A 270 -10.74 34.00 6.56
CA TYR A 270 -10.76 33.72 7.99
C TYR A 270 -11.29 32.32 8.27
N VAL A 271 -10.86 31.72 9.39
CA VAL A 271 -11.29 30.40 9.81
C VAL A 271 -12.81 30.40 10.04
N GLY A 272 -13.51 29.39 9.51
CA GLY A 272 -14.99 29.32 9.55
C GLY A 272 -15.70 30.18 8.50
N GLN A 273 -14.96 30.81 7.56
CA GLN A 273 -15.60 31.53 6.46
C GLN A 273 -16.43 30.57 5.59
N VAL A 274 -17.69 30.94 5.34
CA VAL A 274 -18.58 30.20 4.46
C VAL A 274 -18.38 30.66 3.03
N PHE A 275 -18.18 29.72 2.14
CA PHE A 275 -18.08 29.93 0.70
C PHE A 275 -19.18 29.15 -0.01
N THR A 276 -19.81 29.75 -1.03
CA THR A 276 -20.75 29.05 -1.89
C THR A 276 -20.03 28.57 -3.15
N ILE A 277 -20.09 27.28 -3.41
CA ILE A 277 -19.50 26.68 -4.62
C ILE A 277 -20.21 27.24 -5.85
N GLN A 278 -19.45 27.83 -6.76
CA GLN A 278 -20.04 28.58 -7.89
C GLN A 278 -20.35 27.69 -9.09
N ASN A 279 -19.57 26.62 -9.33
CA ASN A 279 -19.67 25.80 -10.52
C ASN A 279 -19.43 24.31 -10.18
N GLY A 280 -19.70 23.44 -11.13
CA GLY A 280 -19.50 22.00 -11.00
C GLY A 280 -20.70 21.27 -10.39
N PRO A 281 -20.56 19.98 -10.11
CA PRO A 281 -21.66 19.13 -9.61
C PRO A 281 -22.27 19.61 -8.28
N ASN A 282 -21.45 20.29 -7.47
CA ASN A 282 -21.85 20.78 -6.13
C ASN A 282 -22.16 22.30 -6.13
N ALA A 283 -22.40 22.92 -7.29
CA ALA A 283 -22.73 24.34 -7.38
C ALA A 283 -23.97 24.68 -6.54
N GLY A 284 -23.87 25.74 -5.76
CA GLY A 284 -24.89 26.20 -4.83
C GLY A 284 -24.73 25.67 -3.39
N ASN A 285 -23.94 24.62 -3.18
CA ASN A 285 -23.64 24.13 -1.84
C ASN A 285 -22.73 25.12 -1.08
N GLN A 286 -22.88 25.13 0.24
CA GLN A 286 -22.02 25.91 1.11
C GLN A 286 -20.87 25.05 1.63
N GLN A 287 -19.66 25.59 1.57
CA GLN A 287 -18.46 25.01 2.14
C GLN A 287 -17.94 25.92 3.25
N VAL A 288 -17.66 25.36 4.39
CA VAL A 288 -17.03 26.08 5.52
C VAL A 288 -15.52 25.86 5.44
N MET A 289 -14.75 26.96 5.53
CA MET A 289 -13.30 26.92 5.51
C MET A 289 -12.74 26.89 6.92
N ASP A 290 -13.08 25.82 7.65
CA ASP A 290 -12.56 25.59 9.00
C ASP A 290 -11.05 25.40 9.00
N LEU A 291 -10.44 25.44 10.17
CA LEU A 291 -9.03 25.12 10.33
C LEU A 291 -8.77 23.69 9.89
N GLY A 292 -7.76 23.48 9.03
CA GLY A 292 -7.49 22.20 8.36
C GLY A 292 -8.03 22.12 6.93
N TYR A 293 -8.75 23.14 6.44
CA TYR A 293 -9.23 23.18 5.06
C TYR A 293 -8.12 23.44 4.02
N PHE A 294 -7.06 24.14 4.46
CA PHE A 294 -5.87 24.40 3.63
C PHE A 294 -4.67 23.67 4.20
N ARG A 295 -3.78 23.19 3.34
CA ARG A 295 -2.54 22.52 3.77
C ARG A 295 -1.68 23.42 4.68
N GLU A 296 -1.70 24.72 4.47
CA GLU A 296 -0.91 25.70 5.24
C GLU A 296 -1.56 26.05 6.60
N ASP A 297 -2.72 25.45 6.91
CA ASP A 297 -3.28 25.46 8.27
C ASP A 297 -2.47 24.60 9.25
N TYR A 298 -1.62 23.73 8.73
CA TYR A 298 -0.74 22.90 9.52
C TYR A 298 0.66 23.50 9.62
N GLU A 299 1.34 23.21 10.70
CA GLU A 299 2.74 23.54 10.92
C GLU A 299 3.51 22.33 11.42
N TYR A 300 4.75 22.21 10.98
CA TYR A 300 5.67 21.20 11.46
C TYR A 300 6.19 21.58 12.85
N ILE A 301 6.14 20.64 13.79
CA ILE A 301 6.67 20.78 15.14
C ILE A 301 7.59 19.57 15.37
N ASP A 302 8.90 19.82 15.37
CA ASP A 302 9.90 18.78 15.60
C ASP A 302 9.64 18.03 16.92
N ASN A 303 9.70 16.70 16.88
CA ASN A 303 9.52 15.85 18.03
C ASN A 303 10.63 14.80 18.10
N SER A 304 11.27 14.68 19.25
CA SER A 304 12.41 13.78 19.47
C SER A 304 12.00 12.32 19.75
N GLU A 305 10.72 12.03 19.92
CA GLU A 305 10.26 10.65 20.13
C GLU A 305 10.41 9.82 18.85
N PRO A 306 10.88 8.57 18.93
CA PRO A 306 11.28 7.81 17.77
C PRO A 306 10.11 7.35 16.87
N ASP A 307 8.87 7.45 17.33
CA ASP A 307 7.66 7.15 16.58
C ASP A 307 7.02 8.38 15.89
N TYR A 308 7.65 9.55 16.03
CA TYR A 308 7.30 10.74 15.25
C TYR A 308 8.14 10.84 13.98
N LEU A 309 7.51 11.30 12.91
CA LEU A 309 8.11 11.44 11.59
C LEU A 309 8.68 12.86 11.39
N ASP A 310 9.62 12.97 10.48
CA ASP A 310 10.24 14.26 10.12
C ASP A 310 9.31 15.14 9.26
N GLU A 311 9.82 16.27 8.79
CA GLU A 311 9.09 17.24 7.96
C GLU A 311 8.65 16.69 6.60
N HIS A 312 9.21 15.57 6.16
CA HIS A 312 8.83 14.88 4.93
C HIS A 312 7.81 13.75 5.16
N ASN A 313 7.39 13.54 6.41
CA ASN A 313 6.52 12.45 6.87
C ASN A 313 7.18 11.06 6.74
N GLY A 314 8.46 11.00 7.01
CA GLY A 314 9.25 9.78 6.95
C GLY A 314 10.30 9.71 8.06
N ARG A 315 11.09 8.65 8.02
CA ARG A 315 12.28 8.48 8.85
C ARG A 315 13.20 7.41 8.27
N PHE A 316 14.49 7.44 8.60
CA PHE A 316 15.39 6.32 8.34
C PHE A 316 15.18 5.24 9.41
N ALA A 317 14.84 4.01 9.01
CA ALA A 317 14.61 2.91 9.93
C ALA A 317 14.80 1.53 9.27
N VAL A 318 15.07 0.52 10.09
CA VAL A 318 14.95 -0.88 9.71
C VAL A 318 13.48 -1.22 9.46
N THR A 319 13.22 -1.96 8.40
CA THR A 319 11.89 -2.48 8.04
C THR A 319 12.00 -3.96 7.67
N PRO A 320 10.88 -4.70 7.56
CA PRO A 320 10.93 -6.10 7.12
C PRO A 320 11.60 -6.31 5.76
N ASP A 321 11.43 -5.36 4.84
CA ASP A 321 11.95 -5.44 3.47
C ASP A 321 13.38 -4.87 3.34
N TYR A 322 13.80 -4.04 4.30
CA TYR A 322 15.12 -3.39 4.32
C TYR A 322 15.77 -3.59 5.69
N PRO A 323 16.39 -4.74 5.95
CA PRO A 323 16.98 -5.06 7.25
C PRO A 323 18.20 -4.22 7.62
N GLU A 324 18.86 -3.61 6.64
CA GLU A 324 19.98 -2.67 6.88
C GLU A 324 19.49 -1.23 7.10
N GLY A 325 18.18 -1.00 7.04
CA GLY A 325 17.56 0.30 7.14
C GLY A 325 17.44 1.03 5.80
N VAL A 326 16.39 1.82 5.70
CA VAL A 326 16.09 2.69 4.55
C VAL A 326 15.34 3.91 5.06
N TYR A 327 15.45 5.05 4.38
CA TYR A 327 14.48 6.10 4.60
C TYR A 327 13.14 5.68 4.00
N ALA A 328 12.06 5.79 4.75
CA ALA A 328 10.73 5.40 4.33
C ALA A 328 9.69 6.45 4.73
N TYR A 329 8.72 6.67 3.85
CA TYR A 329 7.49 7.39 4.15
C TYR A 329 6.46 6.47 4.80
N TYR A 330 5.53 7.04 5.55
CA TYR A 330 4.48 6.28 6.20
C TYR A 330 3.11 6.89 5.93
N ALA A 331 2.14 6.06 5.57
CA ALA A 331 0.74 6.49 5.40
C ALA A 331 0.11 6.71 6.77
N THR A 332 0.23 7.95 7.29
CA THR A 332 -0.11 8.30 8.67
C THR A 332 -1.61 8.30 8.95
N VAL A 333 -1.96 7.79 10.12
CA VAL A 333 -3.30 7.85 10.69
C VAL A 333 -3.23 8.39 12.13
N ASP A 334 -4.37 8.90 12.64
CA ASP A 334 -4.51 9.28 14.05
C ASP A 334 -4.74 8.06 14.97
N GLU A 335 -5.00 8.28 16.25
CA GLU A 335 -5.28 7.21 17.22
C GLU A 335 -6.59 6.46 16.97
N ASN A 336 -7.46 7.00 16.13
CA ASN A 336 -8.73 6.40 15.70
C ASN A 336 -8.66 5.85 14.28
N HIS A 337 -7.47 5.72 13.71
CA HIS A 337 -7.16 5.24 12.36
C HIS A 337 -7.66 6.16 11.22
N ASN A 338 -8.20 7.36 11.52
CA ASN A 338 -8.49 8.32 10.47
C ASN A 338 -7.21 8.85 9.84
N SER A 339 -7.21 9.12 8.56
CA SER A 339 -6.04 9.63 7.86
C SER A 339 -5.56 10.96 8.48
N ALA A 340 -4.28 11.05 8.80
CA ALA A 340 -3.66 12.18 9.48
C ALA A 340 -2.71 12.94 8.56
N TYR A 341 -2.87 14.29 8.50
CA TYR A 341 -2.01 15.16 7.70
C TYR A 341 -0.51 14.97 8.05
N PRO A 342 0.42 14.89 7.08
CA PRO A 342 0.27 15.09 5.65
C PRO A 342 -0.03 13.80 4.86
N TYR A 343 -0.67 12.85 5.45
CA TYR A 343 -1.25 11.63 4.90
C TYR A 343 -0.23 10.58 4.46
N VAL A 344 0.64 10.87 3.49
CA VAL A 344 1.68 9.94 3.00
C VAL A 344 3.03 10.64 2.87
N VAL A 345 3.13 11.65 2.02
CA VAL A 345 4.36 12.43 1.81
C VAL A 345 4.15 13.83 2.35
N GLY A 346 5.13 14.38 3.04
CA GLY A 346 5.10 15.76 3.55
C GLY A 346 5.01 16.80 2.45
N PRO A 347 5.01 18.10 2.79
CA PRO A 347 5.01 19.17 1.79
C PRO A 347 6.20 19.12 0.83
N THR A 348 7.25 18.42 1.21
CA THR A 348 8.47 18.24 0.41
C THR A 348 8.88 16.77 0.41
N PHE A 349 9.55 16.35 -0.67
CA PHE A 349 10.22 15.06 -0.72
C PHE A 349 11.52 15.08 0.10
N TYR A 350 11.86 13.95 0.69
CA TYR A 350 13.15 13.71 1.34
C TYR A 350 14.28 13.59 0.31
N GLY A 351 14.02 12.91 -0.78
CA GLY A 351 15.00 12.57 -1.79
C GLY A 351 15.04 13.48 -3.01
N ASN A 352 16.00 13.20 -3.87
CA ASN A 352 16.06 13.82 -5.19
C ASN A 352 14.99 13.18 -6.09
N VAL A 353 14.03 13.96 -6.54
CA VAL A 353 12.97 13.49 -7.42
C VAL A 353 13.52 13.23 -8.82
N THR A 354 13.62 11.97 -9.19
CA THR A 354 14.13 11.52 -10.49
C THR A 354 13.17 10.57 -11.21
N GLY A 355 12.18 10.03 -10.50
CA GLY A 355 11.09 9.24 -11.04
C GLY A 355 10.00 10.12 -11.68
N ALA A 356 9.15 9.51 -12.48
CA ALA A 356 8.01 10.17 -13.13
C ALA A 356 7.13 9.13 -13.86
N ASP A 357 5.95 9.54 -14.30
CA ASP A 357 5.24 8.84 -15.37
C ASP A 357 5.99 9.04 -16.70
N VAL A 358 6.16 7.97 -17.45
CA VAL A 358 6.80 7.99 -18.77
C VAL A 358 5.90 7.32 -19.80
N ASN A 359 6.00 7.75 -21.06
CA ASN A 359 5.20 7.16 -22.14
C ASN A 359 5.88 5.92 -22.75
N THR A 360 7.18 5.78 -22.59
CA THR A 360 7.98 4.71 -23.20
C THR A 360 9.22 4.41 -22.36
N ILE A 361 9.67 3.17 -22.42
CA ILE A 361 10.96 2.74 -21.85
C ILE A 361 12.02 2.93 -22.95
N ASN A 362 13.02 3.79 -22.70
CA ASN A 362 14.03 4.18 -23.68
C ASN A 362 15.42 3.57 -23.41
N GLU A 363 15.48 2.50 -22.65
CA GLU A 363 16.73 1.77 -22.34
C GLU A 363 16.49 0.25 -22.39
N ASN A 364 17.57 -0.52 -22.38
CA ASN A 364 17.47 -1.96 -22.28
C ASN A 364 17.09 -2.36 -20.86
N THR A 365 16.08 -3.18 -20.73
CA THR A 365 15.57 -3.67 -19.45
C THR A 365 15.50 -5.19 -19.41
N THR A 366 15.49 -5.71 -18.20
CA THR A 366 15.14 -7.11 -17.90
C THR A 366 13.72 -7.11 -17.35
N ASN A 367 12.88 -8.01 -17.87
CA ASN A 367 11.54 -8.19 -17.32
C ASN A 367 11.62 -9.02 -16.04
N TYR A 368 11.01 -8.51 -14.97
CA TYR A 368 10.79 -9.23 -13.73
C TYR A 368 9.39 -9.87 -13.76
N ASN A 369 9.35 -11.18 -13.62
CA ASN A 369 8.09 -11.91 -13.49
C ASN A 369 8.13 -12.66 -12.16
N SER A 370 7.26 -12.29 -11.24
CA SER A 370 7.17 -12.89 -9.91
C SER A 370 6.88 -14.39 -9.95
N ASN A 371 6.23 -14.90 -11.00
CA ASN A 371 6.01 -16.33 -11.21
C ASN A 371 7.27 -17.09 -11.66
N LEU A 372 8.29 -16.39 -12.20
CA LEU A 372 9.55 -16.99 -12.64
C LEU A 372 10.68 -16.81 -11.63
N SER A 373 10.49 -15.98 -10.60
CA SER A 373 11.45 -15.91 -9.50
C SER A 373 11.45 -17.26 -8.83
N VAL A 374 12.63 -17.93 -8.83
CA VAL A 374 12.87 -19.19 -8.13
C VAL A 374 12.98 -18.92 -6.63
N ASN A 375 12.11 -18.14 -6.07
CA ASN A 375 11.63 -18.35 -4.75
C ASN A 375 10.65 -19.50 -4.91
N GLU A 376 11.11 -20.68 -4.56
CA GLU A 376 10.27 -21.82 -4.28
C GLU A 376 9.33 -21.49 -3.11
N HIS A 377 8.38 -20.57 -3.35
CA HIS A 377 7.04 -20.78 -2.87
C HIS A 377 6.32 -21.37 -4.07
N PRO A 378 6.26 -22.70 -4.17
CA PRO A 378 5.26 -23.30 -5.02
C PRO A 378 3.96 -22.63 -4.65
N GLU A 379 3.15 -22.28 -5.64
CA GLU A 379 1.73 -21.99 -5.42
C GLU A 379 1.30 -22.82 -4.24
N ASN A 380 0.60 -22.22 -3.28
CA ASN A 380 0.23 -22.87 -2.03
C ASN A 380 -0.63 -24.09 -2.31
N ILE A 381 -0.06 -25.08 -3.02
CA ILE A 381 -0.64 -26.39 -3.31
C ILE A 381 -1.14 -27.02 -2.01
N LEU A 382 -0.59 -26.57 -0.87
CA LEU A 382 -0.97 -27.02 0.46
C LEU A 382 -1.76 -25.95 1.25
N ASP A 383 -2.53 -25.08 0.57
CA ASP A 383 -3.45 -24.19 1.27
C ASP A 383 -4.71 -24.93 1.66
N LEU A 384 -4.73 -25.42 2.90
CA LEU A 384 -5.78 -26.23 3.46
C LEU A 384 -6.61 -25.41 4.44
N LYS A 385 -7.92 -25.57 4.40
CA LYS A 385 -8.77 -25.09 5.49
C LYS A 385 -8.86 -26.15 6.57
N ILE A 386 -8.52 -25.77 7.81
CA ILE A 386 -8.44 -26.66 8.95
C ILE A 386 -9.35 -26.13 10.06
N TYR A 387 -10.36 -26.92 10.42
CA TYR A 387 -11.37 -26.51 11.40
C TYR A 387 -12.04 -27.71 12.09
N PRO A 388 -12.56 -27.53 13.33
CA PRO A 388 -12.39 -26.38 14.18
C PRO A 388 -10.95 -26.30 14.72
N ASN A 389 -10.48 -25.10 15.03
CA ASN A 389 -9.20 -24.90 15.70
C ASN A 389 -9.32 -23.65 16.61
N PRO A 390 -9.40 -23.81 17.96
CA PRO A 390 -9.20 -25.04 18.75
C PRO A 390 -10.23 -26.13 18.47
N ASN A 391 -9.80 -27.39 18.67
CA ASN A 391 -10.66 -28.58 18.54
C ASN A 391 -10.70 -29.39 19.85
N GLN A 392 -11.67 -30.31 19.97
CA GLN A 392 -11.81 -31.24 21.08
C GLN A 392 -11.49 -32.68 20.66
N ASP A 393 -12.25 -33.19 19.69
CA ASP A 393 -12.21 -34.61 19.34
C ASP A 393 -11.66 -34.88 17.94
N PHE A 394 -11.79 -33.90 17.03
CA PHE A 394 -11.33 -34.05 15.64
C PHE A 394 -10.98 -32.70 15.01
N VAL A 395 -10.23 -32.78 13.93
CA VAL A 395 -9.94 -31.67 13.02
C VAL A 395 -10.33 -32.09 11.60
N ALA A 396 -11.15 -31.29 10.95
CA ALA A 396 -11.48 -31.42 9.54
C ALA A 396 -10.45 -30.68 8.69
N ILE A 397 -9.93 -31.33 7.67
CA ILE A 397 -8.94 -30.80 6.73
C ILE A 397 -9.57 -30.80 5.36
N GLN A 398 -9.87 -29.61 4.85
CA GLN A 398 -10.42 -29.42 3.52
C GLN A 398 -9.32 -29.04 2.53
N SER A 399 -9.24 -29.76 1.42
CA SER A 399 -8.30 -29.55 0.33
C SER A 399 -9.04 -29.30 -0.99
N ASN A 400 -8.54 -28.39 -1.80
CA ASN A 400 -9.01 -28.20 -3.18
C ASN A 400 -8.20 -29.03 -4.19
N LEU A 401 -7.24 -29.83 -3.72
CA LEU A 401 -6.35 -30.65 -4.55
C LEU A 401 -6.98 -32.01 -4.85
N LEU A 402 -7.92 -32.06 -5.78
CA LEU A 402 -8.69 -33.28 -6.10
C LEU A 402 -7.86 -34.40 -6.72
N ASP A 403 -6.74 -34.10 -7.34
CA ASP A 403 -5.90 -35.04 -8.10
C ASP A 403 -4.59 -35.43 -7.36
N LYS A 404 -4.41 -34.99 -6.11
CA LYS A 404 -3.17 -35.17 -5.34
C LYS A 404 -3.40 -36.04 -4.09
N LYS A 405 -2.39 -36.84 -3.76
CA LYS A 405 -2.30 -37.55 -2.50
C LYS A 405 -1.40 -36.78 -1.53
N LEU A 406 -1.92 -36.37 -0.37
CA LEU A 406 -1.18 -35.63 0.64
C LEU A 406 -0.86 -36.53 1.83
N GLN A 407 0.36 -36.41 2.38
CA GLN A 407 0.75 -37.04 3.62
C GLN A 407 0.55 -36.07 4.77
N LEU A 408 -0.02 -36.55 5.88
CA LEU A 408 -0.33 -35.78 7.08
C LEU A 408 0.41 -36.38 8.28
N GLN A 409 1.18 -35.53 8.99
CA GLN A 409 1.80 -35.89 10.27
C GLN A 409 1.46 -34.86 11.32
N LEU A 410 0.83 -35.28 12.41
CA LEU A 410 0.63 -34.42 13.58
C LEU A 410 1.80 -34.63 14.55
N VAL A 411 2.51 -33.56 14.89
CA VAL A 411 3.64 -33.61 15.82
C VAL A 411 3.34 -32.78 17.08
N ASN A 412 3.85 -33.22 18.22
CA ASN A 412 3.78 -32.47 19.47
C ASN A 412 4.86 -31.38 19.53
N GLU A 413 4.89 -30.60 20.61
CA GLU A 413 5.88 -29.52 20.85
C GLU A 413 7.33 -30.01 20.89
N LEU A 414 7.58 -31.30 21.15
CA LEU A 414 8.90 -31.92 21.11
C LEU A 414 9.29 -32.43 19.72
N GLY A 415 8.44 -32.24 18.72
CA GLY A 415 8.65 -32.72 17.34
C GLY A 415 8.38 -34.23 17.15
N GLN A 416 7.82 -34.92 18.13
CA GLN A 416 7.47 -36.33 18.00
C GLN A 416 6.16 -36.48 17.23
N VAL A 417 6.14 -37.37 16.26
CA VAL A 417 4.92 -37.70 15.50
C VAL A 417 3.97 -38.46 16.41
N VAL A 418 2.79 -37.91 16.63
CA VAL A 418 1.73 -38.48 17.48
C VAL A 418 0.59 -39.08 16.67
N LEU A 419 0.45 -38.69 15.40
CA LEU A 419 -0.55 -39.22 14.50
C LEU A 419 -0.09 -39.06 13.04
N GLU A 420 -0.37 -40.06 12.20
CA GLU A 420 -0.15 -40.04 10.76
C GLU A 420 -1.44 -40.36 10.01
N SER A 421 -1.66 -39.71 8.91
CA SER A 421 -2.81 -39.95 8.01
C SER A 421 -2.45 -39.51 6.59
N GLU A 422 -3.37 -39.72 5.66
CA GLU A 422 -3.22 -39.29 4.27
C GLU A 422 -4.57 -38.81 3.71
N ILE A 423 -4.50 -37.77 2.87
CA ILE A 423 -5.63 -37.37 2.03
C ILE A 423 -5.47 -38.08 0.68
N LEU A 424 -6.42 -38.93 0.33
CA LEU A 424 -6.37 -39.64 -0.93
C LEU A 424 -6.78 -38.74 -2.11
N SER A 425 -6.23 -39.02 -3.28
CA SER A 425 -6.68 -38.41 -4.52
C SER A 425 -8.18 -38.56 -4.68
N GLY A 426 -8.86 -37.48 -5.05
CA GLY A 426 -10.33 -37.44 -5.15
C GLY A 426 -11.06 -37.01 -3.87
N SER A 427 -10.38 -36.89 -2.74
CA SER A 427 -10.98 -36.45 -1.48
C SER A 427 -10.82 -34.94 -1.25
N THR A 428 -11.94 -34.27 -1.00
CA THR A 428 -11.96 -32.84 -0.67
C THR A 428 -11.95 -32.58 0.84
N LEU A 429 -12.26 -33.58 1.65
CA LEU A 429 -12.36 -33.47 3.10
C LEU A 429 -11.76 -34.71 3.77
N ASN A 430 -10.93 -34.51 4.76
CA ASN A 430 -10.38 -35.56 5.61
C ASN A 430 -10.63 -35.22 7.06
N ILE A 431 -10.95 -36.19 7.91
CA ILE A 431 -11.14 -36.01 9.35
C ILE A 431 -9.93 -36.64 10.05
N LEU A 432 -9.27 -35.88 10.88
CA LEU A 432 -8.18 -36.32 11.73
C LEU A 432 -8.69 -36.39 13.16
N GLU A 433 -8.82 -37.63 13.68
CA GLU A 433 -9.30 -37.87 15.04
C GLU A 433 -8.24 -37.48 16.07
N THR A 434 -8.60 -36.60 16.99
CA THR A 434 -7.70 -36.09 18.03
C THR A 434 -8.16 -36.43 19.44
N HIS A 435 -9.26 -37.18 19.59
CA HIS A 435 -9.87 -37.51 20.89
C HIS A 435 -8.95 -38.27 21.86
N THR A 436 -7.90 -38.94 21.36
CA THR A 436 -6.92 -39.65 22.20
C THR A 436 -5.76 -38.79 22.66
N LEU A 437 -5.60 -37.57 22.10
CA LEU A 437 -4.48 -36.68 22.40
C LEU A 437 -4.81 -35.79 23.61
N TYR A 438 -3.79 -35.32 24.30
CA TYR A 438 -3.91 -34.41 25.45
C TYR A 438 -4.13 -32.98 24.97
N ASN A 439 -4.68 -32.14 25.87
CA ASN A 439 -4.74 -30.70 25.62
C ASN A 439 -3.33 -30.15 25.39
N GLY A 440 -3.19 -29.30 24.36
CA GLY A 440 -1.88 -28.73 24.01
C GLY A 440 -1.83 -28.17 22.61
N ILE A 441 -0.63 -27.73 22.25
CA ILE A 441 -0.31 -27.25 20.92
C ILE A 441 0.36 -28.36 20.13
N TYR A 442 -0.09 -28.55 18.92
CA TYR A 442 0.43 -29.52 17.97
C TYR A 442 0.69 -28.84 16.64
N PHE A 443 1.51 -29.43 15.79
CA PHE A 443 1.78 -28.95 14.44
C PHE A 443 1.43 -30.04 13.44
N LEU A 444 0.44 -29.77 12.57
CA LEU A 444 0.08 -30.62 11.45
C LEU A 444 1.03 -30.31 10.29
N LYS A 445 1.92 -31.23 9.99
CA LYS A 445 2.80 -31.19 8.82
C LYS A 445 2.07 -31.87 7.66
N VAL A 446 1.92 -31.14 6.57
CA VAL A 446 1.31 -31.64 5.33
C VAL A 446 2.39 -31.69 4.27
N SER A 447 2.55 -32.82 3.63
CA SER A 447 3.59 -33.02 2.61
C SER A 447 3.02 -33.53 1.30
N TYR A 448 3.53 -32.99 0.20
CA TYR A 448 3.29 -33.46 -1.15
C TYR A 448 4.57 -33.38 -1.95
N GLU A 449 5.03 -34.49 -2.49
CA GLU A 449 6.33 -34.62 -3.18
C GLU A 449 7.49 -34.05 -2.32
N LYS A 450 8.11 -32.97 -2.77
CA LYS A 450 9.19 -32.27 -2.03
C LYS A 450 8.70 -31.08 -1.21
N GLN A 451 7.41 -30.81 -1.21
CA GLN A 451 6.81 -29.68 -0.51
C GLN A 451 6.29 -30.08 0.85
N GLN A 452 6.44 -29.19 1.84
CA GLN A 452 5.89 -29.37 3.18
C GLN A 452 5.39 -28.04 3.73
N LYS A 453 4.19 -28.06 4.34
CA LYS A 453 3.62 -26.93 5.09
C LYS A 453 3.18 -27.38 6.47
N SER A 454 3.33 -26.49 7.46
CA SER A 454 2.94 -26.78 8.85
C SER A 454 1.82 -25.86 9.30
N TYR A 455 0.85 -26.42 10.01
CA TYR A 455 -0.30 -25.71 10.57
C TYR A 455 -0.35 -25.92 12.08
N LYS A 456 -0.54 -24.85 12.85
CA LYS A 456 -0.72 -24.93 14.30
C LYS A 456 -2.12 -25.47 14.61
N ILE A 457 -2.20 -26.52 15.43
CA ILE A 457 -3.44 -27.15 15.91
C ILE A 457 -3.48 -27.01 17.42
N ILE A 458 -4.60 -26.53 17.94
CA ILE A 458 -4.83 -26.40 19.39
C ILE A 458 -5.90 -27.42 19.79
N ILE A 459 -5.55 -28.31 20.72
CA ILE A 459 -6.49 -29.26 21.33
C ILE A 459 -6.87 -28.73 22.69
N ASN A 460 -8.17 -28.53 22.91
CA ASN A 460 -8.72 -27.99 24.15
C ASN A 460 -10.05 -28.70 24.45
N LYS A 461 -9.97 -29.78 25.27
CA LYS A 461 -11.11 -30.62 25.67
C LYS A 461 -11.80 -30.09 26.92
#